data_3eeddb22187689fa331c9f9203aced09
#
_entry.id   3eeddb22187689fa331c9f9203aced09
#
_cell.length_a   1.000
_cell.length_b   1.000
_cell.length_c   1.000
_cell.angle_alpha   90.00
_cell.angle_beta   90.00
_cell.angle_gamma   90.00
#
_symmetry.space_group_name_H-M   'P 1'
#
loop_
_entity.id
_entity.type
_entity.pdbx_description
1 polymer ?
#
loop_
_entity_poly.entity_id
_entity_poly.type
_entity_poly.pdbx_seq_one_letter_code
_entity_poly.pdbx_strand_id
1 'polypeptide(L)'
;TDLEIGSGTFILGFEDGLVGVKIGDTVDLPLTFPENYTEELAGKDVVFTVTVNSVKRMPELTDDLVNQITDGEYTDVASYKESVRKDLEDAKAASRPSEINNSLLTQIAATSTIKEYPQELVDYAANNMKNYYKQQAESSSMEFADFLSTYFSMDEDTFNEQVDLVVKQNLRAELYLKAIAEAEDIELTDEEYEAKCEEYAENYGYDSVEKFKSAYTENEIRLSALEDKVLEFLSDNATVVEKSEDETEASSEAEASTEATSEDGTEAAVETETEAATEAATDAE
;
A
#
# COMPACT_ATOMS: atom_id res chain seq x y z
N THR A 1 -26.16 -11.64 -12.94
CA THR A 1 -24.96 -10.89 -12.53
C THR A 1 -25.28 -9.42 -12.57
N ASP A 2 -24.98 -8.66 -11.55
CA ASP A 2 -24.99 -7.20 -11.57
C ASP A 2 -23.63 -6.75 -12.16
N LEU A 3 -23.68 -5.73 -13.01
CA LEU A 3 -22.54 -5.12 -13.67
C LEU A 3 -22.62 -3.61 -13.47
N GLU A 4 -21.52 -2.99 -13.09
CA GLU A 4 -21.37 -1.55 -13.05
C GLU A 4 -20.58 -1.08 -14.28
N ILE A 5 -21.20 -0.24 -15.11
CA ILE A 5 -20.57 0.34 -16.29
C ILE A 5 -19.48 1.31 -15.87
N GLY A 6 -18.26 1.12 -16.35
CA GLY A 6 -17.07 1.91 -15.99
C GLY A 6 -16.26 1.34 -14.81
N SER A 7 -16.63 0.16 -14.29
CA SER A 7 -15.89 -0.51 -13.21
C SER A 7 -14.58 -1.16 -13.67
N GLY A 8 -14.46 -1.47 -14.95
CA GLY A 8 -13.31 -2.19 -15.52
C GLY A 8 -13.20 -3.67 -15.07
N THR A 9 -14.25 -4.21 -14.45
CA THR A 9 -14.26 -5.61 -13.96
C THR A 9 -14.44 -6.66 -15.04
N PHE A 10 -14.83 -6.24 -16.23
CA PHE A 10 -15.02 -7.13 -17.38
C PHE A 10 -13.97 -6.88 -18.46
N ILE A 11 -13.82 -7.84 -19.37
CA ILE A 11 -12.84 -7.69 -20.47
C ILE A 11 -13.13 -6.44 -21.32
N LEU A 12 -12.08 -5.89 -21.89
CA LEU A 12 -12.12 -4.63 -22.63
C LEU A 12 -13.23 -4.64 -23.71
N GLY A 13 -14.05 -3.58 -23.72
CA GLY A 13 -15.16 -3.39 -24.64
C GLY A 13 -16.48 -4.01 -24.20
N PHE A 14 -16.52 -4.84 -23.15
CA PHE A 14 -17.77 -5.46 -22.68
C PHE A 14 -18.72 -4.39 -22.10
N GLU A 15 -18.23 -3.55 -21.21
CA GLU A 15 -19.03 -2.50 -20.59
C GLU A 15 -19.40 -1.41 -21.59
N ASP A 16 -18.50 -1.01 -22.47
CA ASP A 16 -18.75 -0.04 -23.54
C ASP A 16 -19.85 -0.49 -24.48
N GLY A 17 -19.88 -1.76 -24.84
CA GLY A 17 -20.89 -2.34 -25.71
C GLY A 17 -22.30 -2.34 -25.11
N LEU A 18 -22.43 -2.12 -23.79
CA LEU A 18 -23.71 -2.03 -23.10
C LEU A 18 -24.19 -0.60 -22.87
N VAL A 19 -23.36 0.40 -23.17
CA VAL A 19 -23.74 1.82 -23.04
C VAL A 19 -24.90 2.14 -23.97
N GLY A 20 -26.01 2.65 -23.41
CA GLY A 20 -27.21 3.04 -24.15
C GLY A 20 -28.19 1.90 -24.45
N VAL A 21 -27.90 0.68 -24.11
CA VAL A 21 -28.81 -0.46 -24.24
C VAL A 21 -29.98 -0.35 -23.25
N LYS A 22 -31.19 -0.75 -23.65
CA LYS A 22 -32.41 -0.61 -22.86
C LYS A 22 -32.77 -1.90 -22.14
N ILE A 23 -33.55 -1.79 -21.10
CA ILE A 23 -34.14 -2.95 -20.39
C ILE A 23 -34.94 -3.79 -21.37
N GLY A 24 -34.68 -5.08 -21.42
CA GLY A 24 -35.31 -6.06 -22.30
C GLY A 24 -34.58 -6.27 -23.63
N ASP A 25 -33.62 -5.43 -23.98
CA ASP A 25 -32.82 -5.64 -25.17
C ASP A 25 -31.82 -6.78 -24.98
N THR A 26 -31.52 -7.44 -26.10
CA THR A 26 -30.49 -8.46 -26.18
C THR A 26 -29.47 -7.99 -27.22
N VAL A 27 -28.19 -7.92 -26.84
CA VAL A 27 -27.09 -7.48 -27.70
C VAL A 27 -26.01 -8.54 -27.77
N ASP A 28 -25.44 -8.71 -28.96
CA ASP A 28 -24.27 -9.54 -29.18
C ASP A 28 -23.01 -8.66 -29.16
N LEU A 29 -22.10 -8.99 -28.27
CA LEU A 29 -20.82 -8.29 -28.10
C LEU A 29 -19.69 -9.19 -28.59
N PRO A 30 -19.17 -8.96 -29.80
CA PRO A 30 -17.97 -9.64 -30.28
C PRO A 30 -16.73 -9.04 -29.62
N LEU A 31 -16.03 -9.82 -28.82
CA LEU A 31 -14.87 -9.40 -28.03
C LEU A 31 -13.76 -10.46 -28.12
N THR A 32 -12.55 -10.08 -27.76
CA THR A 32 -11.39 -10.97 -27.67
C THR A 32 -10.92 -11.02 -26.23
N PHE A 33 -10.69 -12.22 -25.69
CA PHE A 33 -10.09 -12.37 -24.36
C PHE A 33 -8.65 -11.84 -24.35
N PRO A 34 -8.22 -11.14 -23.29
CA PRO A 34 -6.82 -10.68 -23.17
C PRO A 34 -5.83 -11.85 -23.20
N GLU A 35 -4.60 -11.59 -23.64
CA GLU A 35 -3.54 -12.62 -23.68
C GLU A 35 -3.16 -13.16 -22.28
N ASN A 36 -3.35 -12.35 -21.24
CA ASN A 36 -3.12 -12.70 -19.83
C ASN A 36 -4.35 -13.34 -19.15
N TYR A 37 -5.32 -13.85 -19.91
CA TYR A 37 -6.49 -14.56 -19.38
C TYR A 37 -6.16 -16.05 -19.17
N THR A 38 -7.11 -16.83 -18.63
CA THR A 38 -6.91 -18.28 -18.45
C THR A 38 -6.44 -18.94 -19.75
N GLU A 39 -5.47 -19.86 -19.67
CA GLU A 39 -4.79 -20.50 -20.82
C GLU A 39 -5.76 -21.04 -21.89
N GLU A 40 -6.93 -21.50 -21.45
CA GLU A 40 -7.95 -22.05 -22.36
C GLU A 40 -8.66 -20.97 -23.19
N LEU A 41 -8.68 -19.70 -22.77
CA LEU A 41 -9.44 -18.61 -23.36
C LEU A 41 -8.57 -17.45 -23.86
N ALA A 42 -7.33 -17.32 -23.44
CA ALA A 42 -6.41 -16.24 -23.81
C ALA A 42 -6.34 -16.04 -25.32
N GLY A 43 -6.49 -14.80 -25.76
CA GLY A 43 -6.43 -14.38 -27.17
C GLY A 43 -7.57 -14.91 -28.06
N LYS A 44 -8.59 -15.58 -27.50
CA LYS A 44 -9.68 -16.14 -28.29
C LYS A 44 -10.83 -15.15 -28.49
N ASP A 45 -11.33 -15.10 -29.72
CA ASP A 45 -12.55 -14.36 -30.05
C ASP A 45 -13.78 -15.07 -29.46
N VAL A 46 -14.68 -14.27 -28.92
CA VAL A 46 -15.93 -14.70 -28.30
C VAL A 46 -17.06 -13.74 -28.68
N VAL A 47 -18.28 -14.25 -28.70
CA VAL A 47 -19.47 -13.40 -28.79
C VAL A 47 -20.31 -13.60 -27.54
N PHE A 48 -20.44 -12.53 -26.76
CA PHE A 48 -21.32 -12.53 -25.57
C PHE A 48 -22.71 -12.06 -25.99
N THR A 49 -23.70 -12.92 -25.85
CA THR A 49 -25.11 -12.54 -25.99
C THR A 49 -25.65 -12.08 -24.65
N VAL A 50 -25.81 -10.77 -24.47
CA VAL A 50 -26.21 -10.16 -23.19
C VAL A 50 -27.64 -9.63 -23.27
N THR A 51 -28.48 -10.06 -22.33
CA THR A 51 -29.85 -9.55 -22.16
C THR A 51 -29.89 -8.64 -20.92
N VAL A 52 -30.33 -7.40 -21.09
CA VAL A 52 -30.42 -6.40 -20.00
C VAL A 52 -31.75 -6.59 -19.27
N ASN A 53 -31.70 -7.16 -18.07
CA ASN A 53 -32.88 -7.41 -17.22
C ASN A 53 -33.32 -6.18 -16.41
N SER A 54 -32.36 -5.36 -15.97
CA SER A 54 -32.61 -4.15 -15.19
C SER A 54 -31.50 -3.14 -15.39
N VAL A 55 -31.82 -1.87 -15.20
CA VAL A 55 -30.84 -0.77 -15.19
C VAL A 55 -31.04 0.01 -13.91
N LYS A 56 -30.02 0.01 -13.06
CA LYS A 56 -29.97 0.88 -11.88
C LYS A 56 -29.16 2.14 -12.26
N ARG A 57 -29.58 3.29 -11.84
CA ARG A 57 -28.86 4.54 -12.05
C ARG A 57 -28.72 5.25 -10.71
N MET A 58 -27.59 5.89 -10.51
CA MET A 58 -27.48 6.81 -9.37
C MET A 58 -28.52 7.90 -9.52
N PRO A 59 -29.30 8.18 -8.45
CA PRO A 59 -30.24 9.29 -8.48
C PRO A 59 -29.48 10.61 -8.61
N GLU A 60 -30.14 11.62 -9.14
CA GLU A 60 -29.60 12.98 -9.13
C GLU A 60 -29.42 13.44 -7.69
N LEU A 61 -28.27 14.08 -7.40
CA LEU A 61 -27.96 14.60 -6.08
C LEU A 61 -28.81 15.84 -5.83
N THR A 62 -29.88 15.68 -5.06
CA THR A 62 -30.82 16.74 -4.63
C THR A 62 -30.66 17.03 -3.15
N ASP A 63 -31.17 18.19 -2.68
CA ASP A 63 -31.12 18.56 -1.28
C ASP A 63 -31.86 17.53 -0.40
N ASP A 64 -33.00 17.00 -0.87
CA ASP A 64 -33.72 15.94 -0.18
C ASP A 64 -32.92 14.67 -0.05
N LEU A 65 -32.21 14.28 -1.14
CA LEU A 65 -31.35 13.09 -1.11
C LEU A 65 -30.16 13.30 -0.18
N VAL A 66 -29.52 14.46 -0.21
CA VAL A 66 -28.42 14.81 0.71
C VAL A 66 -28.87 14.70 2.15
N ASN A 67 -30.00 15.29 2.49
CA ASN A 67 -30.57 15.23 3.84
C ASN A 67 -30.81 13.78 4.27
N GLN A 68 -31.30 12.93 3.37
CA GLN A 68 -31.57 11.53 3.64
C GLN A 68 -30.31 10.69 3.84
N ILE A 69 -29.30 10.84 2.97
CA ILE A 69 -28.08 10.01 3.04
C ILE A 69 -27.12 10.43 4.15
N THR A 70 -27.28 11.67 4.66
CA THR A 70 -26.46 12.22 5.76
C THR A 70 -27.22 12.24 7.09
N ASP A 71 -28.39 11.57 7.17
CA ASP A 71 -29.23 11.55 8.36
C ASP A 71 -29.56 12.97 8.92
N GLY A 72 -29.64 13.94 8.01
CA GLY A 72 -29.97 15.33 8.36
C GLY A 72 -28.77 16.19 8.74
N GLU A 73 -27.56 15.71 8.65
CA GLU A 73 -26.35 16.51 8.93
C GLU A 73 -26.21 17.67 7.95
N TYR A 74 -26.49 17.39 6.65
CA TYR A 74 -26.52 18.41 5.61
C TYR A 74 -27.94 18.56 5.03
N THR A 75 -28.33 19.78 4.76
CA THR A 75 -29.69 20.12 4.27
C THR A 75 -29.72 20.55 2.80
N ASP A 76 -28.55 20.73 2.18
CA ASP A 76 -28.42 21.14 0.79
C ASP A 76 -27.16 20.58 0.14
N VAL A 77 -27.22 20.46 -1.19
CA VAL A 77 -26.13 19.91 -2.01
C VAL A 77 -24.85 20.74 -1.92
N ALA A 78 -24.98 22.08 -1.75
CA ALA A 78 -23.79 22.94 -1.76
C ALA A 78 -22.96 22.75 -0.49
N SER A 79 -23.59 22.72 0.68
CA SER A 79 -22.91 22.48 1.96
C SER A 79 -22.30 21.10 2.04
N TYR A 80 -23.00 20.09 1.51
CA TYR A 80 -22.46 18.72 1.43
C TYR A 80 -21.22 18.62 0.52
N LYS A 81 -21.29 19.23 -0.67
CA LYS A 81 -20.13 19.26 -1.58
C LYS A 81 -18.93 20.00 -0.98
N GLU A 82 -19.19 21.07 -0.23
CA GLU A 82 -18.12 21.83 0.43
C GLU A 82 -17.46 20.98 1.54
N SER A 83 -18.25 20.25 2.33
CA SER A 83 -17.71 19.31 3.31
C SER A 83 -16.84 18.23 2.65
N VAL A 84 -17.37 17.54 1.63
CA VAL A 84 -16.62 16.51 0.90
C VAL A 84 -15.34 17.07 0.28
N ARG A 85 -15.39 18.29 -0.27
CA ARG A 85 -14.18 18.96 -0.80
C ARG A 85 -13.15 19.16 0.29
N LYS A 86 -13.60 19.69 1.44
CA LYS A 86 -12.71 19.91 2.58
C LYS A 86 -12.10 18.60 3.06
N ASP A 87 -12.88 17.54 3.18
CA ASP A 87 -12.39 16.23 3.61
C ASP A 87 -11.35 15.67 2.64
N LEU A 88 -11.55 15.83 1.32
CA LEU A 88 -10.60 15.44 0.29
C LEU A 88 -9.31 16.29 0.32
N GLU A 89 -9.44 17.61 0.55
CA GLU A 89 -8.29 18.51 0.69
C GLU A 89 -7.49 18.19 1.96
N ASP A 90 -8.16 17.93 3.08
CA ASP A 90 -7.53 17.53 4.35
C ASP A 90 -6.84 16.16 4.21
N ALA A 91 -7.48 15.17 3.57
CA ALA A 91 -6.90 13.87 3.30
C ALA A 91 -5.67 13.97 2.38
N LYS A 92 -5.76 14.75 1.29
CA LYS A 92 -4.61 14.99 0.39
C LYS A 92 -3.47 15.73 1.11
N ALA A 93 -3.77 16.68 1.97
CA ALA A 93 -2.75 17.38 2.76
C ALA A 93 -2.06 16.44 3.75
N ALA A 94 -2.80 15.49 4.33
CA ALA A 94 -2.26 14.49 5.26
C ALA A 94 -1.37 13.45 4.54
N SER A 95 -1.72 13.02 3.31
CA SER A 95 -0.93 12.05 2.54
C SER A 95 0.32 12.65 1.89
N ARG A 96 0.30 13.95 1.59
CA ARG A 96 1.35 14.64 0.84
C ARG A 96 2.78 14.46 1.38
N PRO A 97 3.06 14.53 2.69
CA PRO A 97 4.42 14.29 3.20
C PRO A 97 4.92 12.88 2.88
N SER A 98 4.09 11.87 3.04
CA SER A 98 4.45 10.48 2.73
C SER A 98 4.68 10.27 1.23
N GLU A 99 3.88 10.89 0.37
CA GLU A 99 4.06 10.83 -1.09
C GLU A 99 5.38 11.48 -1.52
N ILE A 100 5.74 12.64 -0.94
CA ILE A 100 7.02 13.31 -1.19
C ILE A 100 8.18 12.41 -0.75
N ASN A 101 8.13 11.87 0.47
CA ASN A 101 9.16 10.99 1.01
C ASN A 101 9.35 9.74 0.15
N ASN A 102 8.26 9.08 -0.25
CA ASN A 102 8.31 7.91 -1.14
C ASN A 102 8.92 8.25 -2.51
N SER A 103 8.55 9.40 -3.08
CA SER A 103 9.12 9.87 -4.34
C SER A 103 10.62 10.16 -4.23
N LEU A 104 11.06 10.80 -3.13
CA LEU A 104 12.46 11.06 -2.86
C LEU A 104 13.26 9.76 -2.71
N LEU A 105 12.78 8.82 -1.91
CA LEU A 105 13.43 7.52 -1.73
C LEU A 105 13.51 6.74 -3.04
N THR A 106 12.48 6.77 -3.87
CA THR A 106 12.47 6.15 -5.19
C THR A 106 13.53 6.74 -6.11
N GLN A 107 13.64 8.08 -6.16
CA GLN A 107 14.66 8.75 -6.98
C GLN A 107 16.07 8.49 -6.48
N ILE A 108 16.29 8.49 -5.16
CA ILE A 108 17.57 8.13 -4.53
C ILE A 108 17.93 6.69 -4.90
N ALA A 109 16.98 5.75 -4.77
CA ALA A 109 17.19 4.36 -5.11
C ALA A 109 17.55 4.14 -6.59
N ALA A 110 16.94 4.91 -7.51
CA ALA A 110 17.21 4.84 -8.93
C ALA A 110 18.61 5.37 -9.32
N THR A 111 19.16 6.30 -8.55
CA THR A 111 20.44 6.95 -8.84
C THR A 111 21.61 6.47 -7.97
N SER A 112 21.32 5.67 -6.95
CA SER A 112 22.30 5.18 -5.97
C SER A 112 22.55 3.70 -6.08
N THR A 113 23.75 3.27 -5.68
CA THR A 113 24.13 1.85 -5.67
C THR A 113 24.74 1.49 -4.33
N ILE A 114 24.20 0.46 -3.68
CA ILE A 114 24.80 -0.11 -2.48
C ILE A 114 25.92 -1.05 -2.93
N LYS A 115 27.15 -0.74 -2.54
CA LYS A 115 28.32 -1.55 -2.90
C LYS A 115 28.41 -2.83 -2.09
N GLU A 116 28.05 -2.74 -0.82
CA GLU A 116 28.11 -3.85 0.12
C GLU A 116 27.08 -3.65 1.22
N TYR A 117 26.36 -4.70 1.55
CA TYR A 117 25.43 -4.69 2.68
C TYR A 117 26.18 -5.13 3.93
N PRO A 118 26.05 -4.41 5.07
CA PRO A 118 26.62 -4.83 6.35
C PRO A 118 26.03 -6.20 6.74
N GLN A 119 26.88 -7.24 6.75
CA GLN A 119 26.42 -8.62 6.95
C GLN A 119 25.71 -8.81 8.29
N GLU A 120 26.15 -8.10 9.33
CA GLU A 120 25.52 -8.16 10.65
C GLU A 120 24.07 -7.66 10.64
N LEU A 121 23.76 -6.61 9.87
CA LEU A 121 22.39 -6.09 9.71
C LEU A 121 21.53 -7.06 8.89
N VAL A 122 22.08 -7.60 7.81
CA VAL A 122 21.37 -8.59 6.99
C VAL A 122 21.03 -9.82 7.83
N ASP A 123 22.01 -10.36 8.57
CA ASP A 123 21.81 -11.53 9.42
C ASP A 123 20.79 -11.27 10.53
N TYR A 124 20.84 -10.11 11.15
CA TYR A 124 19.88 -9.70 12.19
C TYR A 124 18.44 -9.63 11.64
N ALA A 125 18.24 -8.88 10.56
CA ALA A 125 16.94 -8.73 9.95
C ALA A 125 16.39 -10.07 9.39
N ALA A 126 17.26 -10.87 8.75
CA ALA A 126 16.89 -12.18 8.25
C ALA A 126 16.47 -13.14 9.37
N ASN A 127 17.20 -13.12 10.50
CA ASN A 127 16.85 -13.96 11.65
C ASN A 127 15.51 -13.53 12.28
N ASN A 128 15.24 -12.22 12.40
CA ASN A 128 13.97 -11.72 12.91
C ASN A 128 12.81 -12.16 12.02
N MET A 129 12.93 -11.99 10.71
CA MET A 129 11.91 -12.43 9.76
C MET A 129 11.68 -13.95 9.81
N LYS A 130 12.75 -14.77 9.83
CA LYS A 130 12.64 -16.22 9.96
C LYS A 130 11.98 -16.64 11.27
N ASN A 131 12.33 -15.98 12.38
CA ASN A 131 11.72 -16.26 13.67
C ASN A 131 10.24 -15.93 13.70
N TYR A 132 9.82 -14.82 13.09
CA TYR A 132 8.43 -14.47 12.94
C TYR A 132 7.63 -15.58 12.23
N TYR A 133 8.08 -16.04 11.07
CA TYR A 133 7.39 -17.10 10.33
C TYR A 133 7.42 -18.46 11.05
N LYS A 134 8.49 -18.76 11.81
CA LYS A 134 8.53 -19.96 12.66
C LYS A 134 7.48 -19.89 13.78
N GLN A 135 7.30 -18.74 14.41
CA GLN A 135 6.26 -18.54 15.43
C GLN A 135 4.86 -18.69 14.82
N GLN A 136 4.63 -18.22 13.57
CA GLN A 136 3.37 -18.42 12.87
C GLN A 136 3.10 -19.92 12.61
N ALA A 137 4.11 -20.68 12.21
CA ALA A 137 4.00 -22.13 12.04
C ALA A 137 3.65 -22.82 13.35
N GLU A 138 4.34 -22.47 14.45
CA GLU A 138 4.06 -22.99 15.80
C GLU A 138 2.63 -22.66 16.24
N SER A 139 2.19 -21.42 16.04
CA SER A 139 0.82 -20.97 16.35
C SER A 139 -0.24 -21.74 15.57
N SER A 140 0.09 -22.15 14.34
CA SER A 140 -0.74 -23.00 13.49
C SER A 140 -0.59 -24.49 13.80
N SER A 141 0.23 -24.87 14.80
CA SER A 141 0.53 -26.26 15.15
C SER A 141 1.12 -27.06 13.98
N MET A 142 1.92 -26.44 13.14
CA MET A 142 2.55 -27.02 11.95
C MET A 142 4.07 -27.06 12.11
N GLU A 143 4.71 -28.08 11.51
CA GLU A 143 6.16 -28.01 11.27
C GLU A 143 6.47 -26.91 10.25
N PHE A 144 7.60 -26.23 10.40
CA PHE A 144 7.91 -25.06 9.58
C PHE A 144 7.95 -25.35 8.08
N ALA A 145 8.52 -26.48 7.68
CA ALA A 145 8.54 -26.90 6.28
C ALA A 145 7.13 -27.13 5.70
N ASP A 146 6.23 -27.74 6.50
CA ASP A 146 4.84 -27.97 6.10
C ASP A 146 4.05 -26.64 6.00
N PHE A 147 4.34 -25.70 6.90
CA PHE A 147 3.77 -24.35 6.86
C PHE A 147 4.17 -23.62 5.57
N LEU A 148 5.47 -23.60 5.25
CA LEU A 148 5.96 -22.96 4.03
C LEU A 148 5.40 -23.60 2.76
N SER A 149 5.34 -24.92 2.71
CA SER A 149 4.76 -25.63 1.56
C SER A 149 3.26 -25.35 1.40
N THR A 150 2.51 -25.28 2.51
CA THR A 150 1.05 -25.13 2.49
C THR A 150 0.62 -23.72 2.13
N TYR A 151 1.26 -22.69 2.73
CA TYR A 151 0.82 -21.30 2.60
C TYR A 151 1.58 -20.53 1.52
N PHE A 152 2.81 -20.93 1.21
CA PHE A 152 3.68 -20.19 0.28
C PHE A 152 4.15 -21.02 -0.91
N SER A 153 3.79 -22.31 -0.95
CA SER A 153 4.19 -23.23 -2.03
C SER A 153 5.72 -23.30 -2.27
N MET A 154 6.51 -23.13 -1.21
CA MET A 154 7.98 -23.12 -1.26
C MET A 154 8.61 -24.04 -0.20
N ASP A 155 9.86 -24.41 -0.41
CA ASP A 155 10.70 -25.10 0.57
C ASP A 155 11.54 -24.11 1.41
N GLU A 156 12.24 -24.63 2.44
CA GLU A 156 13.05 -23.78 3.33
C GLU A 156 14.24 -23.11 2.61
N ASP A 157 14.80 -23.73 1.58
CA ASP A 157 15.93 -23.15 0.85
C ASP A 157 15.46 -21.95 0.02
N THR A 158 14.36 -22.12 -0.73
CA THR A 158 13.70 -21.04 -1.48
C THR A 158 13.26 -19.91 -0.54
N PHE A 159 12.64 -20.23 0.62
CA PHE A 159 12.27 -19.24 1.63
C PHE A 159 13.49 -18.45 2.12
N ASN A 160 14.61 -19.12 2.42
CA ASN A 160 15.83 -18.43 2.87
C ASN A 160 16.41 -17.48 1.81
N GLU A 161 16.34 -17.86 0.53
CA GLU A 161 16.75 -16.98 -0.59
C GLU A 161 15.83 -15.77 -0.71
N GLN A 162 14.51 -15.97 -0.58
CA GLN A 162 13.54 -14.87 -0.61
C GLN A 162 13.72 -13.91 0.58
N VAL A 163 13.93 -14.45 1.79
CA VAL A 163 14.23 -13.64 2.97
C VAL A 163 15.45 -12.75 2.75
N ASP A 164 16.54 -13.29 2.19
CA ASP A 164 17.76 -12.51 1.91
C ASP A 164 17.50 -11.37 0.91
N LEU A 165 16.69 -11.62 -0.12
CA LEU A 165 16.31 -10.61 -1.10
C LEU A 165 15.44 -9.51 -0.46
N VAL A 166 14.38 -9.88 0.27
CA VAL A 166 13.46 -8.95 0.92
C VAL A 166 14.18 -8.11 1.97
N VAL A 167 15.01 -8.74 2.81
CA VAL A 167 15.81 -8.04 3.82
C VAL A 167 16.73 -7.00 3.17
N LYS A 168 17.44 -7.36 2.10
CA LYS A 168 18.29 -6.41 1.38
C LYS A 168 17.48 -5.28 0.73
N GLN A 169 16.29 -5.57 0.26
CA GLN A 169 15.40 -4.55 -0.30
C GLN A 169 14.94 -3.56 0.80
N ASN A 170 14.54 -4.07 1.97
CA ASN A 170 14.12 -3.23 3.09
C ASN A 170 15.28 -2.38 3.65
N LEU A 171 16.46 -2.97 3.80
CA LEU A 171 17.65 -2.25 4.27
C LEU A 171 18.14 -1.15 3.32
N ARG A 172 17.69 -1.12 2.07
CA ARG A 172 18.16 -0.10 1.10
C ARG A 172 17.82 1.31 1.54
N ALA A 173 16.58 1.55 1.95
CA ALA A 173 16.14 2.87 2.40
C ALA A 173 16.94 3.33 3.62
N GLU A 174 17.04 2.48 4.64
CA GLU A 174 17.84 2.73 5.85
C GLU A 174 19.30 3.11 5.51
N LEU A 175 19.95 2.32 4.64
CA LEU A 175 21.34 2.56 4.25
C LEU A 175 21.52 3.87 3.46
N TYR A 176 20.56 4.23 2.62
CA TYR A 176 20.59 5.52 1.92
C TYR A 176 20.42 6.69 2.90
N LEU A 177 19.43 6.63 3.78
CA LEU A 177 19.17 7.68 4.76
C LEU A 177 20.35 7.83 5.72
N LYS A 178 20.94 6.73 6.17
CA LYS A 178 22.13 6.75 7.01
C LYS A 178 23.34 7.37 6.30
N ALA A 179 23.57 7.03 5.04
CA ALA A 179 24.67 7.63 4.26
C ALA A 179 24.46 9.14 4.05
N ILE A 180 23.21 9.59 3.88
CA ILE A 180 22.88 11.02 3.78
C ILE A 180 23.12 11.71 5.13
N ALA A 181 22.66 11.10 6.24
CA ALA A 181 22.90 11.62 7.57
C ALA A 181 24.40 11.86 7.83
N GLU A 182 25.24 10.89 7.47
CA GLU A 182 26.71 11.00 7.60
C GLU A 182 27.30 12.06 6.66
N ALA A 183 26.78 12.20 5.44
CA ALA A 183 27.31 13.17 4.47
C ALA A 183 26.94 14.62 4.79
N GLU A 184 25.78 14.84 5.40
CA GLU A 184 25.23 16.15 5.74
C GLU A 184 25.42 16.52 7.23
N ASP A 185 26.16 15.69 7.99
CA ASP A 185 26.39 15.87 9.44
C ASP A 185 25.07 15.98 10.23
N ILE A 186 24.06 15.19 9.84
CA ILE A 186 22.76 15.15 10.53
C ILE A 186 22.86 14.16 11.68
N GLU A 187 22.79 14.66 12.89
CA GLU A 187 22.81 13.87 14.12
C GLU A 187 21.51 14.08 14.91
N LEU A 188 21.09 13.07 15.64
CA LEU A 188 19.95 13.15 16.57
C LEU A 188 20.46 13.46 17.98
N THR A 189 20.07 14.61 18.51
CA THR A 189 20.38 14.97 19.90
C THR A 189 19.48 14.21 20.88
N ASP A 190 19.89 14.17 22.17
CA ASP A 190 19.06 13.53 23.20
C ASP A 190 17.73 14.26 23.42
N GLU A 191 17.69 15.57 23.23
CA GLU A 191 16.47 16.36 23.32
C GLU A 191 15.49 16.01 22.18
N GLU A 192 15.99 15.90 20.96
CA GLU A 192 15.17 15.46 19.79
C GLU A 192 14.69 14.02 19.95
N TYR A 193 15.53 13.12 20.47
CA TYR A 193 15.14 11.75 20.78
C TYR A 193 13.97 11.71 21.77
N GLU A 194 14.03 12.46 22.87
CA GLU A 194 12.95 12.49 23.85
C GLU A 194 11.65 13.07 23.23
N ALA A 195 11.75 14.12 22.43
CA ALA A 195 10.61 14.70 21.73
C ALA A 195 9.98 13.70 20.74
N LYS A 196 10.80 12.94 20.01
CA LYS A 196 10.31 11.88 19.11
C LYS A 196 9.69 10.71 19.85
N CYS A 197 10.17 10.36 21.03
CA CYS A 197 9.50 9.35 21.87
C CYS A 197 8.09 9.78 22.30
N GLU A 198 7.88 11.07 22.59
CA GLU A 198 6.56 11.62 22.92
C GLU A 198 5.65 11.58 21.68
N GLU A 199 6.14 12.03 20.54
CA GLU A 199 5.42 12.02 19.26
C GLU A 199 5.00 10.60 18.86
N TYR A 200 5.93 9.64 18.88
CA TYR A 200 5.64 8.26 18.51
C TYR A 200 4.68 7.58 19.49
N ALA A 201 4.82 7.83 20.80
CA ALA A 201 3.90 7.29 21.78
C ALA A 201 2.44 7.74 21.52
N GLU A 202 2.25 9.01 21.16
CA GLU A 202 0.95 9.57 20.79
C GLU A 202 0.43 8.98 19.48
N ASN A 203 1.26 8.96 18.43
CA ASN A 203 0.89 8.50 17.09
C ASN A 203 0.53 7.00 17.05
N TYR A 204 1.23 6.17 17.85
CA TYR A 204 0.96 4.73 17.95
C TYR A 204 -0.05 4.37 19.06
N GLY A 205 -0.64 5.36 19.71
CA GLY A 205 -1.72 5.16 20.70
C GLY A 205 -1.27 4.52 22.02
N TYR A 206 0.00 4.70 22.39
CA TYR A 206 0.48 4.27 23.70
C TYR A 206 -0.01 5.22 24.80
N ASP A 207 -0.43 4.65 25.94
CA ASP A 207 -0.90 5.43 27.08
C ASP A 207 0.19 6.29 27.74
N SER A 208 1.47 5.95 27.53
CA SER A 208 2.61 6.72 28.01
C SER A 208 3.89 6.45 27.22
N VAL A 209 4.82 7.40 27.29
CA VAL A 209 6.16 7.30 26.70
C VAL A 209 6.95 6.12 27.28
N GLU A 210 6.78 5.83 28.56
CA GLU A 210 7.46 4.70 29.23
C GLU A 210 6.98 3.36 28.64
N LYS A 211 5.67 3.22 28.36
CA LYS A 211 5.16 2.00 27.72
C LYS A 211 5.72 1.86 26.29
N PHE A 212 5.74 2.94 25.52
CA PHE A 212 6.35 2.95 24.21
C PHE A 212 7.84 2.55 24.27
N LYS A 213 8.64 3.18 25.11
CA LYS A 213 10.06 2.85 25.31
C LYS A 213 10.30 1.42 25.83
N SER A 214 9.29 0.78 26.42
CA SER A 214 9.38 -0.61 26.84
C SER A 214 9.12 -1.60 25.70
N ALA A 215 8.40 -1.17 24.67
CA ALA A 215 8.07 -1.98 23.50
C ALA A 215 9.19 -2.00 22.45
N TYR A 216 10.01 -0.94 22.40
CA TYR A 216 11.07 -0.77 21.42
C TYR A 216 12.41 -0.50 22.09
N THR A 217 13.51 -0.90 21.47
CA THR A 217 14.86 -0.56 21.96
C THR A 217 15.20 0.91 21.68
N GLU A 218 16.06 1.49 22.50
CA GLU A 218 16.54 2.87 22.27
C GLU A 218 17.17 3.02 20.87
N ASN A 219 17.89 2.01 20.41
CA ASN A 219 18.52 2.05 19.07
C ASN A 219 17.49 2.08 17.94
N GLU A 220 16.43 1.31 18.02
CA GLU A 220 15.34 1.32 17.03
C GLU A 220 14.68 2.69 16.97
N ILE A 221 14.32 3.24 18.14
CA ILE A 221 13.70 4.57 18.21
C ILE A 221 14.65 5.65 17.66
N ARG A 222 15.93 5.61 18.04
CA ARG A 222 16.92 6.58 17.54
C ARG A 222 17.12 6.47 16.03
N LEU A 223 17.11 5.26 15.48
CA LEU A 223 17.24 5.04 14.05
C LEU A 223 16.04 5.65 13.31
N SER A 224 14.82 5.29 13.70
CA SER A 224 13.60 5.86 13.08
C SER A 224 13.54 7.38 13.20
N ALA A 225 13.92 7.93 14.36
CA ALA A 225 13.95 9.38 14.55
C ALA A 225 15.03 10.08 13.68
N LEU A 226 16.18 9.43 13.46
CA LEU A 226 17.20 9.95 12.55
C LEU A 226 16.71 9.89 11.08
N GLU A 227 16.05 8.79 10.70
CA GLU A 227 15.45 8.62 9.37
C GLU A 227 14.41 9.71 9.09
N ASP A 228 13.50 9.96 10.03
CA ASP A 228 12.53 11.06 9.93
C ASP A 228 13.22 12.42 9.72
N LYS A 229 14.27 12.70 10.49
CA LYS A 229 15.04 13.94 10.39
C LYS A 229 15.73 14.10 9.04
N VAL A 230 16.25 13.01 8.49
CA VAL A 230 16.84 13.02 7.13
C VAL A 230 15.77 13.22 6.06
N LEU A 231 14.61 12.59 6.20
CA LEU A 231 13.48 12.76 5.28
C LEU A 231 12.96 14.20 5.30
N GLU A 232 12.86 14.82 6.48
CA GLU A 232 12.52 16.24 6.62
C GLU A 232 13.55 17.13 5.91
N PHE A 233 14.85 16.90 6.15
CA PHE A 233 15.91 17.61 5.45
C PHE A 233 15.83 17.47 3.93
N LEU A 234 15.57 16.24 3.43
CA LEU A 234 15.41 16.00 2.01
C LEU A 234 14.19 16.71 1.43
N SER A 235 13.07 16.67 2.13
CA SER A 235 11.83 17.33 1.73
C SER A 235 11.99 18.86 1.67
N ASP A 236 12.66 19.46 2.65
CA ASP A 236 12.91 20.89 2.71
C ASP A 236 13.85 21.39 1.59
N ASN A 237 14.75 20.53 1.13
CA ASN A 237 15.69 20.84 0.06
C ASN A 237 15.21 20.38 -1.33
N ALA A 238 14.07 19.70 -1.43
CA ALA A 238 13.52 19.22 -2.67
C ALA A 238 12.67 20.28 -3.39
N THR A 239 12.66 20.22 -4.71
CA THR A 239 11.71 20.98 -5.53
C THR A 239 10.53 20.08 -5.86
N VAL A 240 9.39 20.32 -5.22
CA VAL A 240 8.19 19.56 -5.49
C VAL A 240 7.51 20.09 -6.74
N VAL A 241 7.36 19.25 -7.76
CA VAL A 241 6.63 19.53 -8.99
C VAL A 241 5.37 18.67 -8.99
N GLU A 242 4.20 19.32 -9.09
CA GLU A 242 2.95 18.58 -9.24
C GLU A 242 2.87 17.99 -10.66
N LYS A 243 2.56 16.70 -10.74
CA LYS A 243 2.27 16.06 -12.04
C LYS A 243 0.96 16.62 -12.59
N SER A 244 0.91 16.86 -13.91
CA SER A 244 -0.35 17.18 -14.58
C SER A 244 -1.30 15.96 -14.56
N GLU A 245 -2.61 16.21 -14.66
CA GLU A 245 -3.61 15.13 -14.69
C GLU A 245 -3.31 14.11 -15.80
N ASP A 246 -2.86 14.58 -16.98
CA ASP A 246 -2.46 13.74 -18.12
C ASP A 246 -1.28 12.81 -17.80
N GLU A 247 -0.32 13.25 -16.95
CA GLU A 247 0.83 12.43 -16.53
C GLU A 247 0.45 11.42 -15.44
N THR A 248 -0.59 11.72 -14.67
CA THR A 248 -1.09 10.83 -13.62
C THR A 248 -1.85 9.65 -14.24
N GLU A 249 -2.66 9.88 -15.27
CA GLU A 249 -3.33 8.81 -16.02
C GLU A 249 -2.31 7.90 -16.73
N ALA A 250 -1.29 8.46 -17.38
CA ALA A 250 -0.24 7.69 -18.04
C ALA A 250 0.62 6.87 -17.06
N SER A 251 0.84 7.37 -15.83
CA SER A 251 1.59 6.62 -14.81
C SER A 251 0.74 5.52 -14.17
N SER A 252 -0.56 5.73 -13.97
CA SER A 252 -1.46 4.69 -13.46
C SER A 252 -1.67 3.55 -14.47
N GLU A 253 -1.71 3.85 -15.76
CA GLU A 253 -1.73 2.83 -16.82
C GLU A 253 -0.40 2.06 -16.92
N ALA A 254 0.74 2.73 -16.67
CA ALA A 254 2.05 2.10 -16.67
C ALA A 254 2.28 1.22 -15.42
N GLU A 255 1.80 1.64 -14.25
CA GLU A 255 1.82 0.83 -13.03
C GLU A 255 0.89 -0.37 -13.15
N ALA A 256 -0.33 -0.20 -13.65
CA ALA A 256 -1.25 -1.30 -13.94
C ALA A 256 -0.69 -2.30 -14.96
N SER A 257 0.10 -1.83 -15.95
CA SER A 257 0.76 -2.70 -16.93
C SER A 257 2.00 -3.40 -16.39
N THR A 258 2.68 -2.84 -15.38
CA THR A 258 3.83 -3.48 -14.70
C THR A 258 3.38 -4.45 -13.61
N GLU A 259 2.27 -4.21 -12.92
CA GLU A 259 1.66 -5.19 -12.03
C GLU A 259 1.15 -6.41 -12.81
N ALA A 260 0.55 -6.21 -13.98
CA ALA A 260 0.09 -7.31 -14.83
C ALA A 260 1.24 -8.19 -15.39
N THR A 261 2.48 -7.74 -15.36
CA THR A 261 3.66 -8.52 -15.79
C THR A 261 4.47 -9.12 -14.63
N SER A 262 4.13 -8.80 -13.37
CA SER A 262 4.79 -9.33 -12.17
C SER A 262 3.95 -10.35 -11.39
N GLU A 263 2.73 -10.71 -11.85
CA GLU A 263 1.88 -11.73 -11.24
C GLU A 263 2.27 -13.18 -11.57
N ASP A 264 3.55 -13.45 -11.85
CA ASP A 264 4.07 -14.80 -11.70
C ASP A 264 4.96 -14.88 -10.45
N GLY A 265 4.32 -15.00 -9.31
CA GLY A 265 4.89 -15.63 -8.13
C GLY A 265 5.36 -14.79 -6.96
N THR A 266 4.71 -13.68 -6.52
CA THR A 266 5.05 -13.10 -5.19
C THR A 266 3.95 -12.25 -4.55
N GLU A 267 2.74 -12.75 -4.45
CA GLU A 267 1.66 -12.07 -3.70
C GLU A 267 1.45 -12.69 -2.32
N ALA A 268 2.43 -12.58 -1.40
CA ALA A 268 2.23 -13.06 -0.02
C ALA A 268 3.08 -12.38 1.07
N ALA A 269 3.75 -11.26 0.84
CA ALA A 269 4.73 -10.78 1.83
C ALA A 269 4.64 -9.31 2.28
N VAL A 270 3.60 -8.55 1.95
CA VAL A 270 3.62 -7.08 2.23
C VAL A 270 2.54 -6.55 3.19
N GLU A 271 1.60 -7.36 3.69
CA GLU A 271 0.47 -6.80 4.49
C GLU A 271 0.53 -6.99 6.02
N THR A 272 1.63 -7.30 6.68
CA THR A 272 1.58 -7.66 8.11
C THR A 272 2.37 -6.81 9.10
N GLU A 273 2.90 -5.65 8.77
CA GLU A 273 3.63 -4.86 9.79
C GLU A 273 2.76 -3.90 10.62
N THR A 274 1.48 -3.71 10.33
CA THR A 274 0.63 -2.74 11.04
C THR A 274 -0.36 -3.35 12.04
N GLU A 275 -0.62 -4.66 12.03
CA GLU A 275 -1.59 -5.28 12.94
C GLU A 275 -0.99 -5.95 14.19
N ALA A 276 0.29 -6.27 14.22
CA ALA A 276 0.90 -6.99 15.35
C ALA A 276 1.07 -6.15 16.63
N ALA A 277 0.97 -4.84 16.56
CA ALA A 277 1.09 -3.95 17.72
C ALA A 277 -0.22 -3.77 18.50
N THR A 278 -1.36 -4.17 17.95
CA THR A 278 -2.68 -3.91 18.57
C THR A 278 -3.20 -5.10 19.39
N GLU A 279 -2.74 -6.33 19.15
CA GLU A 279 -3.23 -7.52 19.89
C GLU A 279 -2.49 -7.84 21.19
N ALA A 280 -1.31 -7.29 21.42
CA ALA A 280 -0.55 -7.55 22.66
C ALA A 280 -1.11 -6.82 23.92
N ALA A 281 -2.12 -5.96 23.77
CA ALA A 281 -2.65 -5.14 24.85
C ALA A 281 -3.94 -5.69 25.51
N THR A 282 -4.50 -6.82 25.08
CA THR A 282 -5.81 -7.30 25.56
C THR A 282 -5.80 -8.55 26.44
N ASP A 283 -4.65 -9.18 26.72
CA ASP A 283 -4.59 -10.39 27.55
C ASP A 283 -3.72 -10.24 28.82
N ALA A 284 -4.01 -9.21 29.62
CA ALA A 284 -3.49 -9.13 30.98
C ALA A 284 -4.57 -8.57 31.93
N GLU A 285 -5.57 -9.42 32.30
CA GLU A 285 -6.31 -9.36 33.53
C GLU A 285 -6.37 -10.74 34.20
#